data_328119db5a344058857ee23e85101bcb
#
_entry.id   328119db5a344058857ee23e85101bcb
#
_cell.length_a   1.000
_cell.length_b   1.000
_cell.length_c   1.000
_cell.angle_alpha   90.00
_cell.angle_beta   90.00
_cell.angle_gamma   90.00
#
_symmetry.space_group_name_H-M   'P 1'
#
loop_
_entity.id
_entity.type
_entity.pdbx_description
1 polymer ?
#
loop_
_entity_poly.entity_id
_entity_poly.type
_entity_poly.pdbx_seq_one_letter_code
_entity_poly.pdbx_strand_id
1 'polypeptide(L)'
;MNPKMSRPADPVAVLKRVIRYMLHYYKAPFALVVLCILINAGASVLAATFPQTLVDDYIMPMIASGSTDFSGLAAQILRLVVIMALGVVAAFSYNRIMVSVSQGTMCRLRDELFHNMEALPIKYFDTHAHGDIMSVYTNDIDTLRQMLGQSTPQIINSSITMVATLVTMIFINPALTVISIVTAIVMLVVTKNFSRISGKYYMRQQRDLGVVDGFIEEMLDGQKVVKVFCHEEAAKADFAKVNESLRESADMANRYANLLMPINNNIGWLSYALVAIVGSVLGFNGLAGVTLGTVITFVGLNKSFTQPITQVSQQVNFVVTAAAGAQRVFDLMDQKHETDEGYVELVNAKENADGQMEEVAERTNVWAWKHPHHDGTTTYTRLEGSVVFEDVDFGYDENKLVLHDVSLWAKPGQKIAFVGATGAGKTTITNLINRFYDIADGKIRYDGINIGKIKKPDLRRSLGIVLQDTHLFTGTVMDNIRYGRLDATDEECMAAAKLANADGFIRRLPDGYNTMLTGDGANLSQGQRQLLAIARAAVADPPVLILDEATSSIDTRTEALVQSGMDALMYGRTTFVIAHRLSTVRNADCIMVLEQGRIIERGTHDELIEKKGKYYQLYTGNFAEEPA
;
A
#
# COMPACT_ATOMS: atom_id res chain seq x y z
N MET A 1 8.99 -14.68 -10.95
CA MET A 1 10.32 -13.99 -11.06
C MET A 1 10.34 -12.93 -9.98
N ASN A 2 11.24 -13.03 -8.99
CA ASN A 2 11.31 -12.01 -7.93
C ASN A 2 11.61 -10.65 -8.55
N PRO A 3 10.80 -9.60 -8.29
CA PRO A 3 11.16 -8.25 -8.68
C PRO A 3 12.52 -7.95 -8.07
N LYS A 4 13.43 -7.37 -8.84
CA LYS A 4 14.73 -6.89 -8.35
C LYS A 4 14.44 -5.98 -7.15
N MET A 5 14.58 -6.52 -5.94
CA MET A 5 14.59 -5.70 -4.73
C MET A 5 15.63 -4.61 -4.98
N SER A 6 15.18 -3.36 -5.01
CA SER A 6 16.06 -2.21 -4.99
C SER A 6 17.08 -2.44 -3.88
N ARG A 7 18.36 -2.15 -4.12
CA ARG A 7 19.39 -2.25 -3.08
C ARG A 7 18.85 -1.60 -1.82
N PRO A 8 18.94 -2.24 -0.64
CA PRO A 8 18.44 -1.64 0.59
C PRO A 8 19.06 -0.24 0.70
N ALA A 9 18.23 0.78 0.62
CA ALA A 9 18.69 2.15 0.80
C ALA A 9 19.26 2.26 2.21
N ASP A 10 20.25 3.13 2.37
CA ASP A 10 20.83 3.43 3.70
C ASP A 10 19.66 3.81 4.65
N PRO A 11 19.41 3.05 5.73
CA PRO A 11 18.31 3.32 6.65
C PRO A 11 18.33 4.77 7.17
N VAL A 12 19.52 5.36 7.29
CA VAL A 12 19.69 6.76 7.72
C VAL A 12 19.16 7.72 6.67
N ALA A 13 19.38 7.44 5.38
CA ALA A 13 18.88 8.28 4.29
C ALA A 13 17.35 8.26 4.23
N VAL A 14 16.74 7.08 4.42
CA VAL A 14 15.28 6.91 4.45
C VAL A 14 14.67 7.65 5.64
N LEU A 15 15.22 7.48 6.84
CA LEU A 15 14.76 8.20 8.03
C LEU A 15 14.89 9.71 7.89
N LYS A 16 15.97 10.19 7.28
CA LYS A 16 16.15 11.62 6.96
C LYS A 16 15.06 12.12 6.01
N ARG A 17 14.64 11.30 5.05
CA ARG A 17 13.52 11.63 4.14
C ARG A 17 12.20 11.75 4.90
N VAL A 18 11.88 10.79 5.79
CA VAL A 18 10.67 10.84 6.64
C VAL A 18 10.65 12.10 7.51
N ILE A 19 11.75 12.38 8.20
CA ILE A 19 11.87 13.57 9.06
C ILE A 19 11.74 14.85 8.23
N ARG A 20 12.37 14.91 7.05
CA ARG A 20 12.25 16.06 6.14
C ARG A 20 10.82 16.26 5.67
N TYR A 21 10.11 15.17 5.33
CA TYR A 21 8.70 15.20 4.94
C TYR A 21 7.83 15.76 6.08
N MET A 22 7.97 15.23 7.30
CA MET A 22 7.27 15.73 8.48
C MET A 22 7.58 17.22 8.75
N LEU A 23 8.85 17.61 8.70
CA LEU A 23 9.29 18.98 8.93
C LEU A 23 8.82 19.95 7.83
N HIS A 24 8.58 19.48 6.61
CA HIS A 24 8.05 20.34 5.56
C HIS A 24 6.69 20.95 5.95
N TYR A 25 5.83 20.16 6.58
CA TYR A 25 4.47 20.57 6.94
C TYR A 25 4.35 21.05 8.40
N TYR A 26 5.19 20.55 9.31
CA TYR A 26 5.03 20.73 10.77
C TYR A 26 6.25 21.35 11.45
N LYS A 27 6.97 22.27 10.79
CA LYS A 27 8.17 22.92 11.36
C LYS A 27 7.91 23.60 12.71
N ALA A 28 6.90 24.46 12.80
CA ALA A 28 6.61 25.23 14.01
C ALA A 28 6.11 24.34 15.18
N PRO A 29 5.15 23.41 14.98
CA PRO A 29 4.78 22.47 16.03
C PRO A 29 5.96 21.62 16.52
N PHE A 30 6.81 21.15 15.62
CA PHE A 30 7.97 20.34 15.99
C PHE A 30 9.03 21.16 16.76
N ALA A 31 9.25 22.43 16.41
CA ALA A 31 10.12 23.31 17.18
C ALA A 31 9.59 23.52 18.61
N LEU A 32 8.26 23.66 18.77
CA LEU A 32 7.63 23.74 20.08
C LEU A 32 7.79 22.43 20.88
N VAL A 33 7.72 21.27 20.23
CA VAL A 33 8.00 19.97 20.85
C VAL A 33 9.42 19.95 21.41
N VAL A 34 10.43 20.36 20.62
CA VAL A 34 11.82 20.40 21.07
C VAL A 34 11.98 21.37 22.24
N LEU A 35 11.35 22.53 22.20
CA LEU A 35 11.38 23.50 23.32
C LEU A 35 10.77 22.90 24.59
N CYS A 36 9.62 22.25 24.50
CA CYS A 36 8.99 21.59 25.64
C CYS A 36 9.86 20.45 26.20
N ILE A 37 10.54 19.69 25.33
CA ILE A 37 11.49 18.65 25.77
C ILE A 37 12.68 19.28 26.51
N LEU A 38 13.22 20.41 26.03
CA LEU A 38 14.29 21.13 26.73
C LEU A 38 13.85 21.60 28.12
N ILE A 39 12.65 22.15 28.25
CA ILE A 39 12.08 22.55 29.55
C ILE A 39 11.92 21.34 30.47
N ASN A 40 11.38 20.23 29.97
CA ASN A 40 11.20 19.01 30.74
C ASN A 40 12.55 18.42 31.20
N ALA A 41 13.54 18.36 30.30
CA ALA A 41 14.88 17.89 30.64
C ALA A 41 15.55 18.80 31.68
N GLY A 42 15.44 20.12 31.53
CA GLY A 42 15.94 21.10 32.51
C GLY A 42 15.29 20.93 33.90
N ALA A 43 13.97 20.77 33.94
CA ALA A 43 13.26 20.50 35.20
C ALA A 43 13.71 19.19 35.84
N SER A 44 13.94 18.13 35.06
CA SER A 44 14.43 16.84 35.55
C SER A 44 15.85 16.94 36.13
N VAL A 45 16.76 17.69 35.49
CA VAL A 45 18.12 17.90 35.98
C VAL A 45 18.10 18.74 37.26
N LEU A 46 17.31 19.83 37.30
CA LEU A 46 17.16 20.65 38.53
C LEU A 46 16.59 19.84 39.69
N ALA A 47 15.65 18.96 39.44
CA ALA A 47 15.12 18.05 40.44
C ALA A 47 16.20 17.05 40.94
N ALA A 48 17.04 16.58 40.03
CA ALA A 48 18.13 15.65 40.38
C ALA A 48 19.27 16.32 41.18
N THR A 49 19.48 17.64 41.00
CA THR A 49 20.51 18.41 41.78
C THR A 49 19.97 18.95 43.09
N PHE A 50 18.67 19.02 43.28
CA PHE A 50 18.02 19.55 44.47
C PHE A 50 18.48 18.90 45.80
N PRO A 51 18.75 17.58 45.89
CA PRO A 51 19.20 16.97 47.13
C PRO A 51 20.52 17.55 47.68
N GLN A 52 21.44 18.02 46.82
CA GLN A 52 22.66 18.70 47.26
C GLN A 52 22.32 20.02 47.96
N THR A 53 21.55 20.89 47.32
CA THR A 53 21.12 22.15 47.93
C THR A 53 20.34 21.90 49.23
N LEU A 54 19.47 20.89 49.24
CA LEU A 54 18.66 20.55 50.41
C LEU A 54 19.56 20.14 51.62
N VAL A 55 20.51 19.26 51.36
CA VAL A 55 21.38 18.70 52.45
C VAL A 55 22.42 19.72 52.85
N ASP A 56 23.20 20.25 51.91
CA ASP A 56 24.39 21.05 52.20
C ASP A 56 24.03 22.48 52.65
N ASP A 57 23.02 23.11 52.08
CA ASP A 57 22.68 24.53 52.33
C ASP A 57 21.64 24.71 53.46
N TYR A 58 20.79 23.67 53.71
CA TYR A 58 19.71 23.79 54.70
C TYR A 58 19.81 22.76 55.82
N ILE A 59 19.88 21.44 55.56
CA ILE A 59 19.80 20.41 56.60
C ILE A 59 21.06 20.44 57.47
N MET A 60 22.26 20.42 56.89
CA MET A 60 23.50 20.38 57.64
C MET A 60 23.74 21.64 58.49
N PRO A 61 23.49 22.88 58.00
CA PRO A 61 23.56 24.09 58.81
C PRO A 61 22.52 24.14 59.95
N MET A 62 21.29 23.64 59.70
CA MET A 62 20.23 23.57 60.74
C MET A 62 20.63 22.60 61.87
N ILE A 63 21.18 21.45 61.52
CA ILE A 63 21.67 20.50 62.51
C ILE A 63 22.83 21.11 63.31
N ALA A 64 23.78 21.81 62.66
CA ALA A 64 24.92 22.42 63.29
C ALA A 64 24.54 23.59 64.22
N SER A 65 23.50 24.36 63.84
CA SER A 65 23.03 25.53 64.63
C SER A 65 21.94 25.21 65.64
N GLY A 66 21.35 24.01 65.61
CA GLY A 66 20.19 23.64 66.42
C GLY A 66 18.92 24.44 66.10
N SER A 67 18.87 25.08 64.93
CA SER A 67 17.74 25.94 64.50
C SER A 67 16.53 25.07 64.12
N THR A 68 15.34 25.53 64.53
CA THR A 68 14.03 24.94 64.16
C THR A 68 13.26 25.78 63.13
N ASP A 69 13.94 26.73 62.48
CA ASP A 69 13.31 27.54 61.42
C ASP A 69 13.35 26.80 60.06
N PHE A 70 12.20 26.30 59.67
CA PHE A 70 11.99 25.60 58.40
C PHE A 70 11.52 26.52 57.25
N SER A 71 11.44 27.83 57.43
CA SER A 71 10.87 28.75 56.45
C SER A 71 11.65 28.75 55.14
N GLY A 72 12.99 28.78 55.18
CA GLY A 72 13.87 28.70 54.03
C GLY A 72 13.76 27.35 53.28
N LEU A 73 13.70 26.26 54.04
CA LEU A 73 13.52 24.93 53.49
C LEU A 73 12.18 24.77 52.74
N ALA A 74 11.08 25.28 53.37
CA ALA A 74 9.77 25.24 52.76
C ALA A 74 9.69 26.06 51.45
N ALA A 75 10.35 27.22 51.41
CA ALA A 75 10.46 28.03 50.20
C ALA A 75 11.16 27.32 49.05
N GLN A 76 12.25 26.57 49.32
CA GLN A 76 12.99 25.81 48.33
C GLN A 76 12.20 24.59 47.83
N ILE A 77 11.49 23.90 48.71
CA ILE A 77 10.57 22.81 48.32
C ILE A 77 9.46 23.34 47.41
N LEU A 78 8.86 24.48 47.76
CA LEU A 78 7.84 25.11 46.92
C LEU A 78 8.38 25.46 45.53
N ARG A 79 9.58 26.03 45.46
CA ARG A 79 10.28 26.32 44.19
C ARG A 79 10.47 25.06 43.34
N LEU A 80 10.89 23.95 43.95
CA LEU A 80 11.02 22.67 43.26
C LEU A 80 9.66 22.20 42.70
N VAL A 81 8.59 22.28 43.51
CA VAL A 81 7.24 21.88 43.10
C VAL A 81 6.80 22.68 41.87
N VAL A 82 7.06 23.98 41.83
CA VAL A 82 6.73 24.82 40.64
C VAL A 82 7.55 24.41 39.43
N ILE A 83 8.84 24.14 39.57
CA ILE A 83 9.72 23.67 38.49
C ILE A 83 9.22 22.32 37.95
N MET A 84 8.90 21.39 38.83
CA MET A 84 8.36 20.08 38.44
C MET A 84 6.99 20.18 37.77
N ALA A 85 6.12 21.06 38.25
CA ALA A 85 4.82 21.31 37.60
C ALA A 85 5.01 21.84 36.17
N LEU A 86 5.94 22.78 35.95
CA LEU A 86 6.29 23.24 34.60
C LEU A 86 6.85 22.10 33.74
N GLY A 87 7.69 21.22 34.30
CA GLY A 87 8.18 20.02 33.61
C GLY A 87 7.06 19.08 33.17
N VAL A 88 6.09 18.82 34.06
CA VAL A 88 4.91 17.98 33.76
C VAL A 88 4.04 18.60 32.66
N VAL A 89 3.76 19.91 32.73
CA VAL A 89 3.00 20.62 31.68
C VAL A 89 3.75 20.56 30.35
N ALA A 90 5.06 20.75 30.35
CA ALA A 90 5.89 20.63 29.17
C ALA A 90 5.86 19.20 28.59
N ALA A 91 5.97 18.18 29.46
CA ALA A 91 5.88 16.77 29.06
C ALA A 91 4.51 16.43 28.44
N PHE A 92 3.42 16.88 29.06
CA PHE A 92 2.07 16.72 28.50
C PHE A 92 1.96 17.40 27.13
N SER A 93 2.45 18.65 27.03
CA SER A 93 2.36 19.46 25.82
C SER A 93 3.09 18.84 24.65
N TYR A 94 4.38 18.41 24.82
CA TYR A 94 5.10 17.83 23.69
C TYR A 94 4.50 16.49 23.24
N ASN A 95 4.01 15.67 24.16
CA ASN A 95 3.31 14.43 23.78
C ASN A 95 2.03 14.73 23.00
N ARG A 96 1.21 15.67 23.47
CA ARG A 96 -0.04 16.06 22.82
C ARG A 96 0.18 16.62 21.41
N ILE A 97 1.18 17.50 21.26
CA ILE A 97 1.54 18.08 19.96
C ILE A 97 2.08 16.99 19.04
N MET A 98 2.93 16.08 19.54
CA MET A 98 3.52 15.04 18.74
C MET A 98 2.49 14.03 18.20
N VAL A 99 1.43 13.74 18.96
CA VAL A 99 0.29 12.98 18.45
C VAL A 99 -0.34 13.68 17.25
N SER A 100 -0.61 14.99 17.33
CA SER A 100 -1.21 15.75 16.22
C SER A 100 -0.28 15.79 15.00
N VAL A 101 1.03 16.00 15.20
CA VAL A 101 2.04 15.99 14.13
C VAL A 101 2.11 14.62 13.46
N SER A 102 2.19 13.56 14.24
CA SER A 102 2.28 12.18 13.75
C SER A 102 1.02 11.80 12.96
N GLN A 103 -0.18 12.00 13.51
CA GLN A 103 -1.42 11.67 12.84
C GLN A 103 -1.66 12.51 11.57
N GLY A 104 -1.35 13.80 11.63
CA GLY A 104 -1.47 14.68 10.46
C GLY A 104 -0.48 14.29 9.34
N THR A 105 0.73 13.85 9.70
CA THR A 105 1.71 13.33 8.73
C THR A 105 1.20 12.04 8.09
N MET A 106 0.61 11.10 8.87
CA MET A 106 0.06 9.85 8.34
C MET A 106 -1.15 10.08 7.44
N CYS A 107 -2.01 11.04 7.78
CA CYS A 107 -3.15 11.40 6.93
C CYS A 107 -2.65 11.84 5.55
N ARG A 108 -1.72 12.79 5.50
CA ARG A 108 -1.16 13.29 4.23
C ARG A 108 -0.44 12.19 3.43
N LEU A 109 0.34 11.33 4.10
CA LEU A 109 1.00 10.20 3.44
C LEU A 109 -0.01 9.26 2.79
N ARG A 110 -1.14 8.95 3.47
CA ARG A 110 -2.19 8.11 2.88
C ARG A 110 -2.86 8.78 1.69
N ASP A 111 -3.14 10.09 1.79
CA ASP A 111 -3.75 10.85 0.70
C ASP A 111 -2.83 10.87 -0.53
N GLU A 112 -1.53 11.17 -0.34
CA GLU A 112 -0.55 11.18 -1.42
C GLU A 112 -0.33 9.79 -2.00
N LEU A 113 -0.24 8.74 -1.17
CA LEU A 113 -0.13 7.35 -1.62
C LEU A 113 -1.33 6.94 -2.47
N PHE A 114 -2.54 7.28 -2.02
CA PHE A 114 -3.76 6.94 -2.75
C PHE A 114 -3.83 7.67 -4.09
N HIS A 115 -3.51 8.97 -4.10
CA HIS A 115 -3.46 9.75 -5.32
C HIS A 115 -2.42 9.19 -6.32
N ASN A 116 -1.24 8.81 -5.84
CA ASN A 116 -0.22 8.18 -6.68
C ASN A 116 -0.67 6.80 -7.17
N MET A 117 -1.29 5.99 -6.33
CA MET A 117 -1.80 4.67 -6.70
C MET A 117 -2.80 4.75 -7.86
N GLU A 118 -3.76 5.68 -7.79
CA GLU A 118 -4.75 5.89 -8.86
C GLU A 118 -4.11 6.35 -10.18
N ALA A 119 -2.93 6.95 -10.13
CA ALA A 119 -2.19 7.40 -11.31
C ALA A 119 -1.23 6.35 -11.89
N LEU A 120 -1.12 5.16 -11.26
CA LEU A 120 -0.22 4.11 -11.73
C LEU A 120 -0.76 3.38 -12.96
N PRO A 121 0.13 2.92 -13.86
CA PRO A 121 -0.27 2.09 -14.99
C PRO A 121 -0.75 0.69 -14.51
N ILE A 122 -1.65 0.08 -15.26
CA ILE A 122 -2.17 -1.28 -14.98
C ILE A 122 -1.06 -2.31 -14.82
N LYS A 123 0.04 -2.15 -15.57
CA LYS A 123 1.25 -2.99 -15.45
C LYS A 123 1.74 -3.12 -14.01
N TYR A 124 1.60 -2.08 -13.19
CA TYR A 124 2.02 -2.13 -11.79
C TYR A 124 1.17 -3.13 -10.99
N PHE A 125 -0.15 -3.10 -11.18
CA PHE A 125 -1.08 -3.98 -10.48
C PHE A 125 -1.00 -5.44 -10.98
N ASP A 126 -0.69 -5.65 -12.25
CA ASP A 126 -0.49 -6.99 -12.82
C ASP A 126 0.82 -7.65 -12.34
N THR A 127 1.79 -6.85 -11.90
CA THR A 127 3.12 -7.36 -11.48
C THR A 127 3.32 -7.39 -9.97
N HIS A 128 2.43 -6.78 -9.18
CA HIS A 128 2.51 -6.71 -7.71
C HIS A 128 1.26 -7.31 -7.07
N ALA A 129 1.45 -8.13 -6.04
CA ALA A 129 0.31 -8.69 -5.31
C ALA A 129 -0.47 -7.58 -4.58
N HIS A 130 -1.80 -7.61 -4.66
CA HIS A 130 -2.66 -6.65 -3.96
C HIS A 130 -2.41 -6.62 -2.45
N GLY A 131 -2.10 -7.78 -1.85
CA GLY A 131 -1.75 -7.89 -0.43
C GLY A 131 -0.49 -7.11 -0.05
N ASP A 132 0.53 -7.09 -0.92
CA ASP A 132 1.76 -6.33 -0.70
C ASP A 132 1.47 -4.82 -0.71
N ILE A 133 0.69 -4.34 -1.68
CA ILE A 133 0.25 -2.94 -1.77
C ILE A 133 -0.56 -2.57 -0.51
N MET A 134 -1.50 -3.41 -0.10
CA MET A 134 -2.33 -3.19 1.07
C MET A 134 -1.51 -3.15 2.36
N SER A 135 -0.46 -3.98 2.46
CA SER A 135 0.47 -3.97 3.60
C SER A 135 1.20 -2.63 3.76
N VAL A 136 1.49 -1.92 2.66
CA VAL A 136 2.05 -0.56 2.71
C VAL A 136 1.09 0.40 3.39
N TYR A 137 -0.21 0.36 3.04
CA TYR A 137 -1.23 1.24 3.63
C TYR A 137 -1.55 0.94 5.10
N THR A 138 -1.43 -0.31 5.51
CA THR A 138 -1.79 -0.76 6.87
C THR A 138 -0.56 -0.85 7.76
N ASN A 139 0.31 -1.80 7.52
CA ASN A 139 1.42 -2.15 8.42
C ASN A 139 2.55 -1.13 8.40
N ASP A 140 2.96 -0.70 7.19
CA ASP A 140 4.12 0.19 7.05
C ASP A 140 3.80 1.60 7.56
N ILE A 141 2.62 2.13 7.22
CA ILE A 141 2.17 3.43 7.73
C ILE A 141 1.99 3.39 9.25
N ASP A 142 1.47 2.29 9.83
CA ASP A 142 1.34 2.18 11.29
C ASP A 142 2.70 2.14 11.99
N THR A 143 3.66 1.43 11.42
CA THR A 143 5.03 1.41 11.92
C THR A 143 5.67 2.80 11.88
N LEU A 144 5.45 3.57 10.81
CA LEU A 144 5.86 4.98 10.71
C LEU A 144 5.18 5.86 11.76
N ARG A 145 3.90 5.65 12.01
CA ARG A 145 3.13 6.35 13.05
C ARG A 145 3.76 6.14 14.43
N GLN A 146 4.10 4.90 14.77
CA GLN A 146 4.75 4.56 16.04
C GLN A 146 6.13 5.21 16.14
N MET A 147 6.93 5.16 15.06
CA MET A 147 8.24 5.79 15.02
C MET A 147 8.14 7.31 15.25
N LEU A 148 7.29 8.01 14.52
CA LEU A 148 7.14 9.46 14.64
C LEU A 148 6.48 9.87 15.96
N GLY A 149 5.43 9.14 16.38
CA GLY A 149 4.63 9.50 17.55
C GLY A 149 5.28 9.14 18.89
N GLN A 150 6.09 8.08 18.95
CA GLN A 150 6.66 7.56 20.19
C GLN A 150 8.19 7.55 20.17
N SER A 151 8.81 6.90 19.17
CA SER A 151 10.26 6.70 19.18
C SER A 151 11.03 8.01 18.99
N THR A 152 10.58 8.87 18.07
CA THR A 152 11.27 10.14 17.79
C THR A 152 11.32 11.08 19.00
N PRO A 153 10.19 11.43 19.66
CA PRO A 153 10.24 12.28 20.86
C PRO A 153 11.01 11.62 22.01
N GLN A 154 10.90 10.29 22.19
CA GLN A 154 11.63 9.56 23.23
C GLN A 154 13.15 9.62 23.01
N ILE A 155 13.63 9.42 21.78
CA ILE A 155 15.06 9.50 21.46
C ILE A 155 15.57 10.92 21.67
N ILE A 156 14.84 11.93 21.24
CA ILE A 156 15.21 13.35 21.43
C ILE A 156 15.26 13.68 22.92
N ASN A 157 14.23 13.33 23.68
CA ASN A 157 14.18 13.57 25.13
C ASN A 157 15.32 12.86 25.87
N SER A 158 15.55 11.58 25.58
CA SER A 158 16.62 10.80 26.18
C SER A 158 18.00 11.37 25.85
N SER A 159 18.24 11.80 24.61
CA SER A 159 19.51 12.40 24.18
C SER A 159 19.77 13.73 24.88
N ILE A 160 18.77 14.60 24.94
CA ILE A 160 18.87 15.92 25.61
C ILE A 160 19.11 15.71 27.13
N THR A 161 18.32 14.85 27.76
CA THR A 161 18.46 14.55 29.19
C THR A 161 19.88 13.98 29.51
N MET A 162 20.38 13.06 28.71
CA MET A 162 21.69 12.46 28.86
C MET A 162 22.81 13.51 28.77
N VAL A 163 22.75 14.39 27.75
CA VAL A 163 23.73 15.47 27.57
C VAL A 163 23.65 16.47 28.71
N ALA A 164 22.46 16.94 29.08
CA ALA A 164 22.26 17.89 30.17
C ALA A 164 22.74 17.32 31.52
N THR A 165 22.42 16.05 31.80
CA THR A 165 22.88 15.37 33.01
C THR A 165 24.39 15.22 33.03
N LEU A 166 25.02 14.81 31.90
CA LEU A 166 26.48 14.68 31.81
C LEU A 166 27.20 16.01 32.06
N VAL A 167 26.74 17.08 31.44
CA VAL A 167 27.27 18.44 31.66
C VAL A 167 27.17 18.82 33.13
N THR A 168 26.03 18.63 33.76
CA THR A 168 25.80 18.90 35.18
C THR A 168 26.75 18.07 36.08
N MET A 169 26.93 16.78 35.79
CA MET A 169 27.85 15.90 36.54
C MET A 169 29.30 16.39 36.45
N ILE A 170 29.75 16.84 35.27
CA ILE A 170 31.10 17.40 35.10
C ILE A 170 31.32 18.65 35.98
N PHE A 171 30.30 19.55 36.02
CA PHE A 171 30.39 20.77 36.86
C PHE A 171 30.34 20.49 38.36
N ILE A 172 29.58 19.45 38.78
CA ILE A 172 29.49 19.12 40.21
C ILE A 172 30.77 18.41 40.68
N ASN A 173 31.16 17.32 40.01
CA ASN A 173 32.37 16.60 40.39
C ASN A 173 32.94 15.76 39.22
N PRO A 174 34.08 16.20 38.60
CA PRO A 174 34.68 15.49 37.47
C PRO A 174 35.17 14.07 37.83
N ALA A 175 35.67 13.86 39.06
CA ALA A 175 36.23 12.56 39.47
C ALA A 175 35.12 11.46 39.51
N LEU A 176 33.97 11.78 40.09
CA LEU A 176 32.81 10.86 40.10
C LEU A 176 32.20 10.68 38.72
N THR A 177 32.29 11.71 37.86
CA THR A 177 31.76 11.63 36.45
C THR A 177 32.49 10.57 35.65
N VAL A 178 33.79 10.36 35.86
CA VAL A 178 34.57 9.31 35.18
C VAL A 178 33.96 7.92 35.42
N ILE A 179 33.50 7.62 36.63
CA ILE A 179 32.87 6.33 36.97
C ILE A 179 31.59 6.13 36.11
N SER A 180 30.76 7.17 36.03
CA SER A 180 29.52 7.11 35.24
C SER A 180 29.78 6.99 33.74
N ILE A 181 30.81 7.66 33.21
CA ILE A 181 31.22 7.53 31.80
C ILE A 181 31.69 6.11 31.49
N VAL A 182 32.56 5.54 32.35
CA VAL A 182 33.04 4.15 32.20
C VAL A 182 31.85 3.17 32.19
N THR A 183 30.93 3.36 33.12
CA THR A 183 29.71 2.54 33.19
C THR A 183 28.87 2.67 31.92
N ALA A 184 28.68 3.89 31.42
CA ALA A 184 27.93 4.12 30.16
C ALA A 184 28.59 3.42 28.96
N ILE A 185 29.93 3.47 28.88
CA ILE A 185 30.67 2.76 27.82
C ILE A 185 30.45 1.24 27.94
N VAL A 186 30.52 0.67 29.14
CA VAL A 186 30.22 -0.75 29.37
C VAL A 186 28.80 -1.09 28.94
N MET A 187 27.81 -0.29 29.34
CA MET A 187 26.41 -0.49 28.92
C MET A 187 26.25 -0.44 27.40
N LEU A 188 26.90 0.52 26.72
CA LEU A 188 26.84 0.63 25.26
C LEU A 188 27.46 -0.58 24.55
N VAL A 189 28.61 -1.07 25.05
CA VAL A 189 29.27 -2.27 24.51
C VAL A 189 28.39 -3.52 24.70
N VAL A 190 27.83 -3.69 25.90
CA VAL A 190 26.88 -4.79 26.18
C VAL A 190 25.66 -4.70 25.27
N THR A 191 25.04 -3.53 25.21
CA THR A 191 23.85 -3.30 24.34
C THR A 191 24.15 -3.63 22.88
N LYS A 192 25.29 -3.15 22.34
CA LYS A 192 25.70 -3.43 20.96
C LYS A 192 25.84 -4.94 20.69
N ASN A 193 26.48 -5.67 21.58
CA ASN A 193 26.72 -7.10 21.42
C ASN A 193 25.40 -7.90 21.52
N PHE A 194 24.58 -7.63 22.52
CA PHE A 194 23.29 -8.32 22.70
C PHE A 194 22.31 -7.99 21.59
N SER A 195 22.22 -6.73 21.15
CA SER A 195 21.37 -6.33 20.04
C SER A 195 21.79 -7.00 18.72
N ARG A 196 23.09 -7.19 18.48
CA ARG A 196 23.58 -7.91 17.29
C ARG A 196 23.18 -9.39 17.31
N ILE A 197 23.29 -10.05 18.46
CA ILE A 197 22.91 -11.45 18.62
C ILE A 197 21.40 -11.61 18.50
N SER A 198 20.64 -10.82 19.26
CA SER A 198 19.17 -10.81 19.24
C SER A 198 18.62 -10.54 17.84
N GLY A 199 19.18 -9.55 17.12
CA GLY A 199 18.77 -9.21 15.77
C GLY A 199 18.91 -10.38 14.77
N LYS A 200 20.00 -11.20 14.91
CA LYS A 200 20.17 -12.39 14.07
C LYS A 200 19.07 -13.43 14.29
N TYR A 201 18.72 -13.69 15.56
CA TYR A 201 17.65 -14.64 15.89
C TYR A 201 16.26 -14.08 15.56
N TYR A 202 16.05 -12.78 15.71
CA TYR A 202 14.81 -12.13 15.33
C TYR A 202 14.54 -12.25 13.82
N MET A 203 15.56 -12.08 12.97
CA MET A 203 15.45 -12.32 11.53
C MET A 203 15.10 -13.78 11.21
N ARG A 204 15.66 -14.73 11.95
CA ARG A 204 15.31 -16.15 11.81
C ARG A 204 13.87 -16.41 12.22
N GLN A 205 13.44 -15.86 13.36
CA GLN A 205 12.05 -15.94 13.84
C GLN A 205 11.06 -15.40 12.80
N GLN A 206 11.35 -14.25 12.18
CA GLN A 206 10.48 -13.67 11.15
C GLN A 206 10.36 -14.57 9.91
N ARG A 207 11.47 -15.20 9.52
CA ARG A 207 11.43 -16.16 8.42
C ARG A 207 10.60 -17.39 8.78
N ASP A 208 10.80 -17.95 9.97
CA ASP A 208 10.10 -19.14 10.41
C ASP A 208 8.59 -18.84 10.64
N LEU A 209 8.25 -17.61 11.08
CA LEU A 209 6.87 -17.13 11.14
C LEU A 209 6.22 -17.10 9.75
N GLY A 210 6.91 -16.56 8.74
CA GLY A 210 6.41 -16.58 7.36
C GLY A 210 6.19 -17.99 6.81
N VAL A 211 6.99 -18.98 7.24
CA VAL A 211 6.75 -20.40 6.87
C VAL A 211 5.49 -20.95 7.55
N VAL A 212 5.26 -20.59 8.84
CA VAL A 212 4.02 -20.98 9.56
C VAL A 212 2.80 -20.35 8.93
N ASP A 213 2.86 -19.05 8.61
CA ASP A 213 1.75 -18.32 8.00
C ASP A 213 1.40 -18.91 6.62
N GLY A 214 2.40 -19.16 5.77
CA GLY A 214 2.19 -19.81 4.46
C GLY A 214 1.60 -21.20 4.57
N PHE A 215 2.03 -22.00 5.58
CA PHE A 215 1.45 -23.32 5.83
C PHE A 215 -0.03 -23.22 6.25
N ILE A 216 -0.36 -22.23 7.11
CA ILE A 216 -1.75 -22.01 7.56
C ILE A 216 -2.62 -21.60 6.36
N GLU A 217 -2.15 -20.67 5.52
CA GLU A 217 -2.85 -20.22 4.31
C GLU A 217 -3.12 -21.40 3.36
N GLU A 218 -2.09 -22.21 3.06
CA GLU A 218 -2.24 -23.41 2.24
C GLU A 218 -3.27 -24.39 2.79
N MET A 219 -3.25 -24.65 4.11
CA MET A 219 -4.21 -25.55 4.75
C MET A 219 -5.63 -24.97 4.78
N LEU A 220 -5.79 -23.64 4.93
CA LEU A 220 -7.11 -22.99 4.87
C LEU A 220 -7.71 -23.09 3.48
N ASP A 221 -6.95 -22.78 2.46
CA ASP A 221 -7.39 -22.86 1.06
C ASP A 221 -7.69 -24.31 0.66
N GLY A 222 -6.83 -25.24 1.09
CA GLY A 222 -6.95 -26.68 0.84
C GLY A 222 -7.88 -27.42 1.81
N GLN A 223 -8.59 -26.76 2.75
CA GLN A 223 -9.32 -27.42 3.84
C GLN A 223 -10.33 -28.49 3.36
N LYS A 224 -11.02 -28.23 2.25
CA LYS A 224 -11.96 -29.20 1.66
C LYS A 224 -11.23 -30.46 1.19
N VAL A 225 -10.04 -30.32 0.63
CA VAL A 225 -9.21 -31.44 0.15
C VAL A 225 -8.71 -32.25 1.35
N VAL A 226 -8.17 -31.58 2.36
CA VAL A 226 -7.72 -32.23 3.62
C VAL A 226 -8.86 -33.07 4.23
N LYS A 227 -10.08 -32.51 4.26
CA LYS A 227 -11.27 -33.20 4.82
C LYS A 227 -11.72 -34.40 3.99
N VAL A 228 -11.77 -34.26 2.66
CA VAL A 228 -12.24 -35.33 1.76
C VAL A 228 -11.29 -36.53 1.78
N PHE A 229 -9.99 -36.26 1.90
CA PHE A 229 -8.97 -37.31 1.94
C PHE A 229 -8.59 -37.77 3.36
N CYS A 230 -9.24 -37.23 4.40
CA CYS A 230 -8.99 -37.57 5.82
C CYS A 230 -7.52 -37.41 6.23
N HIS A 231 -6.85 -36.35 5.76
CA HIS A 231 -5.42 -36.10 6.02
C HIS A 231 -5.17 -35.15 7.21
N GLU A 232 -6.15 -34.94 8.11
CA GLU A 232 -6.05 -34.00 9.24
C GLU A 232 -4.89 -34.34 10.18
N GLU A 233 -4.66 -35.63 10.48
CA GLU A 233 -3.60 -36.02 11.41
C GLU A 233 -2.20 -35.82 10.79
N ALA A 234 -2.05 -36.04 9.47
CA ALA A 234 -0.81 -35.74 8.76
C ALA A 234 -0.54 -34.22 8.74
N ALA A 235 -1.56 -33.41 8.42
CA ALA A 235 -1.45 -31.94 8.41
C ALA A 235 -1.09 -31.40 9.80
N LYS A 236 -1.68 -31.93 10.89
CA LYS A 236 -1.33 -31.57 12.28
C LYS A 236 0.13 -31.93 12.60
N ALA A 237 0.60 -33.10 12.17
CA ALA A 237 1.96 -33.52 12.41
C ALA A 237 2.98 -32.64 11.67
N ASP A 238 2.68 -32.22 10.45
CA ASP A 238 3.52 -31.33 9.66
C ASP A 238 3.50 -29.90 10.22
N PHE A 239 2.33 -29.39 10.61
CA PHE A 239 2.22 -28.12 11.32
C PHE A 239 3.04 -28.11 12.61
N ALA A 240 3.01 -29.19 13.39
CA ALA A 240 3.77 -29.27 14.64
C ALA A 240 5.28 -29.10 14.41
N LYS A 241 5.83 -29.64 13.30
CA LYS A 241 7.27 -29.49 12.94
C LYS A 241 7.61 -28.03 12.63
N VAL A 242 6.78 -27.37 11.82
CA VAL A 242 6.99 -25.98 11.41
C VAL A 242 6.84 -25.05 12.61
N ASN A 243 5.82 -25.26 13.45
CA ASN A 243 5.58 -24.51 14.67
C ASN A 243 6.69 -24.69 15.71
N GLU A 244 7.28 -25.90 15.83
CA GLU A 244 8.42 -26.14 16.71
C GLU A 244 9.67 -25.37 16.26
N SER A 245 9.93 -25.29 14.95
CA SER A 245 11.03 -24.46 14.42
C SER A 245 10.84 -22.97 14.77
N LEU A 246 9.60 -22.47 14.65
CA LEU A 246 9.25 -21.11 15.08
C LEU A 246 9.45 -20.94 16.59
N ARG A 247 9.01 -21.90 17.42
CA ARG A 247 9.20 -21.88 18.87
C ARG A 247 10.68 -21.77 19.26
N GLU A 248 11.56 -22.58 18.63
CA GLU A 248 13.00 -22.53 18.90
C GLU A 248 13.62 -21.18 18.53
N SER A 249 13.31 -20.66 17.35
CA SER A 249 13.85 -19.38 16.90
C SER A 249 13.32 -18.21 17.71
N ALA A 250 12.02 -18.25 18.10
CA ALA A 250 11.39 -17.25 18.97
C ALA A 250 11.96 -17.28 20.41
N ASP A 251 12.18 -18.47 20.98
CA ASP A 251 12.80 -18.62 22.31
C ASP A 251 14.19 -17.96 22.32
N MET A 252 15.03 -18.26 21.34
CA MET A 252 16.37 -17.68 21.24
C MET A 252 16.33 -16.16 21.04
N ALA A 253 15.46 -15.67 20.15
CA ALA A 253 15.31 -14.23 19.91
C ALA A 253 14.90 -13.47 21.18
N ASN A 254 13.85 -13.97 21.86
CA ASN A 254 13.32 -13.38 23.07
C ASN A 254 14.27 -13.52 24.28
N ARG A 255 14.97 -14.64 24.39
CA ARG A 255 15.97 -14.84 25.47
C ARG A 255 17.02 -13.73 25.46
N TYR A 256 17.63 -13.45 24.31
CA TYR A 256 18.65 -12.39 24.21
C TYR A 256 18.05 -10.98 24.30
N ALA A 257 16.87 -10.76 23.75
CA ALA A 257 16.20 -9.46 23.85
C ALA A 257 15.82 -9.11 25.30
N ASN A 258 15.22 -10.07 26.02
CA ASN A 258 14.74 -9.85 27.39
C ASN A 258 15.86 -9.81 28.43
N LEU A 259 17.06 -10.35 28.16
CA LEU A 259 18.22 -10.24 29.04
C LEU A 259 18.85 -8.84 29.03
N LEU A 260 18.68 -8.06 27.97
CA LEU A 260 19.34 -6.76 27.82
C LEU A 260 18.92 -5.76 28.90
N MET A 261 17.63 -5.68 29.21
CA MET A 261 17.09 -4.74 30.20
C MET A 261 17.58 -5.07 31.64
N PRO A 262 17.44 -6.32 32.13
CA PRO A 262 18.01 -6.69 33.45
C PRO A 262 19.52 -6.46 33.56
N ILE A 263 20.28 -6.80 32.52
CA ILE A 263 21.74 -6.61 32.52
C ILE A 263 22.09 -5.12 32.65
N ASN A 264 21.48 -4.27 31.79
CA ASN A 264 21.72 -2.83 31.85
C ASN A 264 21.27 -2.23 33.20
N ASN A 265 20.15 -2.65 33.75
CA ASN A 265 19.71 -2.19 35.07
C ASN A 265 20.70 -2.61 36.17
N ASN A 266 21.21 -3.85 36.17
CA ASN A 266 22.19 -4.30 37.16
C ASN A 266 23.54 -3.58 37.01
N ILE A 267 23.98 -3.29 35.77
CA ILE A 267 25.16 -2.45 35.55
C ILE A 267 24.92 -1.05 36.13
N GLY A 268 23.72 -0.49 35.95
CA GLY A 268 23.32 0.79 36.56
C GLY A 268 23.34 0.76 38.08
N TRP A 269 22.85 -0.31 38.70
CA TRP A 269 22.92 -0.49 40.16
C TRP A 269 24.36 -0.67 40.68
N LEU A 270 25.21 -1.39 39.92
CA LEU A 270 26.63 -1.50 40.26
C LEU A 270 27.33 -0.12 40.20
N SER A 271 27.04 0.68 39.17
CA SER A 271 27.50 2.05 39.04
C SER A 271 27.05 2.91 40.23
N TYR A 272 25.76 2.79 40.60
CA TYR A 272 25.21 3.46 41.78
C TYR A 272 26.01 3.13 43.03
N ALA A 273 26.26 1.85 43.29
CA ALA A 273 27.07 1.42 44.46
C ALA A 273 28.50 1.94 44.39
N LEU A 274 29.17 1.88 43.24
CA LEU A 274 30.52 2.40 43.06
C LEU A 274 30.59 3.91 43.30
N VAL A 275 29.66 4.69 42.76
CA VAL A 275 29.57 6.14 42.98
C VAL A 275 29.35 6.44 44.47
N ALA A 276 28.46 5.70 45.15
CA ALA A 276 28.21 5.88 46.59
C ALA A 276 29.46 5.57 47.44
N ILE A 277 30.13 4.44 47.17
CA ILE A 277 31.34 4.02 47.92
C ILE A 277 32.48 5.01 47.68
N VAL A 278 32.83 5.25 46.40
CA VAL A 278 33.95 6.14 46.06
C VAL A 278 33.68 7.58 46.52
N GLY A 279 32.44 8.06 46.30
CA GLY A 279 32.01 9.38 46.75
C GLY A 279 32.11 9.54 48.27
N SER A 280 31.67 8.53 49.01
CA SER A 280 31.78 8.56 50.48
C SER A 280 33.25 8.54 50.94
N VAL A 281 34.11 7.70 50.33
CA VAL A 281 35.55 7.67 50.64
C VAL A 281 36.22 9.02 50.35
N LEU A 282 35.92 9.65 49.22
CA LEU A 282 36.42 10.97 48.86
C LEU A 282 35.95 12.05 49.85
N GLY A 283 34.66 12.00 50.22
CA GLY A 283 34.06 12.93 51.19
C GLY A 283 34.65 12.81 52.57
N PHE A 284 34.83 11.59 53.10
CA PHE A 284 35.47 11.36 54.42
C PHE A 284 36.94 11.82 54.49
N ASN A 285 37.67 11.72 53.38
CA ASN A 285 39.07 12.18 53.30
C ASN A 285 39.16 13.67 52.91
N GLY A 286 38.06 14.39 52.78
CA GLY A 286 38.07 15.82 52.41
C GLY A 286 38.60 16.08 50.98
N LEU A 287 38.65 15.03 50.13
CA LEU A 287 39.21 15.11 48.79
C LEU A 287 38.15 15.55 47.74
N ALA A 288 38.58 16.29 46.74
CA ALA A 288 37.77 16.70 45.59
C ALA A 288 36.50 17.52 45.93
N GLY A 289 36.38 18.12 47.12
CA GLY A 289 35.24 18.94 47.53
C GLY A 289 33.94 18.16 47.65
N VAL A 290 33.98 16.86 47.87
CA VAL A 290 32.79 16.00 47.95
C VAL A 290 32.13 16.16 49.31
N THR A 291 30.86 16.58 49.32
CA THR A 291 29.98 16.68 50.49
C THR A 291 29.00 15.52 50.54
N LEU A 292 28.27 15.36 51.65
CA LEU A 292 27.19 14.38 51.74
C LEU A 292 26.09 14.64 50.68
N GLY A 293 25.71 15.93 50.50
CA GLY A 293 24.75 16.33 49.48
C GLY A 293 25.24 16.04 48.06
N THR A 294 26.57 16.24 47.81
CA THR A 294 27.19 15.86 46.53
C THR A 294 27.01 14.36 46.23
N VAL A 295 27.28 13.48 47.21
CA VAL A 295 27.15 12.01 47.01
C VAL A 295 25.71 11.64 46.70
N ILE A 296 24.73 12.12 47.47
CA ILE A 296 23.32 11.83 47.29
C ILE A 296 22.85 12.28 45.89
N THR A 297 23.21 13.50 45.53
CA THR A 297 22.87 14.08 44.21
C THR A 297 23.50 13.30 43.06
N PHE A 298 24.79 12.95 43.21
CA PHE A 298 25.53 12.27 42.15
C PHE A 298 24.98 10.86 41.87
N VAL A 299 24.53 10.18 42.91
CA VAL A 299 23.83 8.90 42.81
C VAL A 299 22.53 9.03 42.01
N GLY A 300 21.74 10.09 42.25
CA GLY A 300 20.52 10.41 41.48
C GLY A 300 20.83 10.77 40.01
N LEU A 301 21.84 11.62 39.79
CA LEU A 301 22.32 11.99 38.47
C LEU A 301 22.84 10.79 37.66
N ASN A 302 23.57 9.87 38.30
CA ASN A 302 24.06 8.65 37.67
C ASN A 302 22.92 7.80 37.12
N LYS A 303 21.80 7.69 37.86
CA LYS A 303 20.60 7.00 37.40
C LYS A 303 19.96 7.74 36.23
N SER A 304 19.81 9.07 36.30
CA SER A 304 19.28 9.92 35.24
C SER A 304 20.14 9.92 33.97
N PHE A 305 21.45 9.63 34.10
CA PHE A 305 22.39 9.49 32.98
C PHE A 305 22.33 8.11 32.32
N THR A 306 22.20 7.03 33.11
CA THR A 306 22.24 5.66 32.58
C THR A 306 20.89 5.16 32.05
N GLN A 307 19.76 5.60 32.60
CA GLN A 307 18.41 5.20 32.20
C GLN A 307 18.09 5.54 30.72
N PRO A 308 18.41 6.73 30.18
CA PRO A 308 18.22 7.05 28.77
C PRO A 308 18.92 6.10 27.80
N ILE A 309 20.11 5.54 28.19
CA ILE A 309 20.83 4.56 27.37
C ILE A 309 19.96 3.33 27.12
N THR A 310 19.31 2.81 28.16
CA THR A 310 18.39 1.67 28.05
C THR A 310 17.16 2.01 27.20
N GLN A 311 16.59 3.21 27.39
CA GLN A 311 15.41 3.67 26.63
C GLN A 311 15.71 3.81 25.13
N VAL A 312 16.83 4.44 24.76
CA VAL A 312 17.25 4.56 23.35
C VAL A 312 17.52 3.19 22.74
N SER A 313 18.14 2.28 23.50
CA SER A 313 18.42 0.91 23.04
C SER A 313 17.14 0.15 22.66
N GLN A 314 16.05 0.35 23.38
CA GLN A 314 14.75 -0.25 23.08
C GLN A 314 14.14 0.30 21.78
N GLN A 315 14.41 1.58 21.45
CA GLN A 315 13.86 2.22 20.27
C GLN A 315 14.58 1.83 18.96
N VAL A 316 15.80 1.30 19.04
CA VAL A 316 16.61 0.99 17.84
C VAL A 316 15.89 0.02 16.90
N ASN A 317 15.29 -1.04 17.44
CA ASN A 317 14.57 -2.02 16.62
C ASN A 317 13.36 -1.41 15.90
N PHE A 318 12.58 -0.59 16.61
CA PHE A 318 11.44 0.13 16.01
C PHE A 318 11.88 1.06 14.87
N VAL A 319 12.97 1.78 15.07
CA VAL A 319 13.51 2.69 14.06
C VAL A 319 14.00 1.94 12.82
N VAL A 320 14.63 0.78 12.98
CA VAL A 320 15.08 -0.07 11.85
C VAL A 320 13.90 -0.63 11.09
N THR A 321 12.88 -1.15 11.79
CA THR A 321 11.65 -1.65 11.14
C THR A 321 10.90 -0.53 10.42
N ALA A 322 10.79 0.64 11.06
CA ALA A 322 10.16 1.81 10.46
C ALA A 322 10.93 2.32 9.22
N ALA A 323 12.26 2.23 9.20
CA ALA A 323 13.05 2.58 8.02
C ALA A 323 12.76 1.63 6.84
N ALA A 324 12.61 0.34 7.09
CA ALA A 324 12.23 -0.64 6.07
C ALA A 324 10.80 -0.39 5.53
N GLY A 325 9.83 -0.12 6.42
CA GLY A 325 8.47 0.26 6.02
C GLY A 325 8.43 1.57 5.24
N ALA A 326 9.17 2.60 5.71
CA ALA A 326 9.30 3.87 5.01
C ALA A 326 9.86 3.72 3.61
N GLN A 327 10.82 2.81 3.41
CA GLN A 327 11.37 2.53 2.09
C GLN A 327 10.27 2.03 1.15
N ARG A 328 9.45 1.06 1.56
CA ARG A 328 8.33 0.56 0.73
C ARG A 328 7.28 1.63 0.44
N VAL A 329 6.95 2.46 1.45
CA VAL A 329 6.04 3.61 1.27
C VAL A 329 6.58 4.57 0.21
N PHE A 330 7.87 4.94 0.26
CA PHE A 330 8.46 5.84 -0.72
C PHE A 330 8.69 5.17 -2.06
N ASP A 331 8.99 3.88 -2.11
CA ASP A 331 9.10 3.12 -3.36
C ASP A 331 7.76 3.13 -4.12
N LEU A 332 6.63 3.04 -3.41
CA LEU A 332 5.30 3.18 -4.01
C LEU A 332 5.02 4.63 -4.44
N MET A 333 5.40 5.61 -3.62
CA MET A 333 5.22 7.04 -3.96
C MET A 333 6.07 7.50 -5.14
N ASP A 334 7.24 6.89 -5.35
CA ASP A 334 8.18 7.27 -6.41
C ASP A 334 7.95 6.49 -7.71
N GLN A 335 6.92 5.62 -7.77
CA GLN A 335 6.55 4.92 -8.99
C GLN A 335 6.16 5.92 -10.08
N LYS A 336 6.52 5.57 -11.32
CA LYS A 336 6.16 6.41 -12.47
C LYS A 336 4.67 6.30 -12.75
N HIS A 337 4.01 7.43 -12.85
CA HIS A 337 2.61 7.52 -13.26
C HIS A 337 2.42 7.03 -14.70
N GLU A 338 1.20 6.66 -15.03
CA GLU A 338 0.83 6.38 -16.41
C GLU A 338 1.07 7.61 -17.27
N THR A 339 1.88 7.46 -18.31
CA THR A 339 2.16 8.56 -19.25
C THR A 339 1.06 8.63 -20.30
N ASP A 340 0.63 9.82 -20.64
CA ASP A 340 -0.30 10.08 -21.74
C ASP A 340 0.19 11.23 -22.60
N GLU A 341 0.72 10.89 -23.79
CA GLU A 341 1.18 11.86 -24.79
C GLU A 341 0.10 12.15 -25.85
N GLY A 342 -1.12 11.67 -25.62
CA GLY A 342 -2.26 11.90 -26.51
C GLY A 342 -2.66 13.37 -26.55
N TYR A 343 -3.05 13.83 -27.73
CA TYR A 343 -3.54 15.20 -27.98
C TYR A 343 -4.86 15.26 -28.74
N VAL A 344 -5.35 14.11 -29.24
CA VAL A 344 -6.67 13.97 -29.85
C VAL A 344 -7.70 13.76 -28.74
N GLU A 345 -8.78 14.54 -28.77
CA GLU A 345 -9.83 14.56 -27.75
C GLU A 345 -11.15 14.02 -28.31
N LEU A 346 -11.98 13.45 -27.45
CA LEU A 346 -13.33 13.03 -27.77
C LEU A 346 -14.31 14.14 -27.39
N VAL A 347 -15.06 14.65 -28.36
CA VAL A 347 -16.00 15.75 -28.17
C VAL A 347 -17.41 15.39 -28.63
N ASN A 348 -18.44 16.05 -28.07
CA ASN A 348 -19.79 15.98 -28.61
C ASN A 348 -19.84 16.74 -29.94
N ALA A 349 -20.47 16.17 -30.94
CA ALA A 349 -20.52 16.75 -32.27
C ALA A 349 -21.93 16.70 -32.88
N LYS A 350 -22.17 17.59 -33.84
CA LYS A 350 -23.31 17.55 -34.74
C LYS A 350 -22.81 17.54 -36.16
N GLU A 351 -23.55 16.88 -37.03
CA GLU A 351 -23.31 16.97 -38.48
C GLU A 351 -23.97 18.25 -39.00
N ASN A 352 -23.23 19.10 -39.68
CA ASN A 352 -23.71 20.32 -40.29
C ASN A 352 -24.38 20.02 -41.64
N ALA A 353 -24.97 21.03 -42.30
CA ALA A 353 -25.66 20.87 -43.56
C ALA A 353 -24.74 20.38 -44.72
N ASP A 354 -23.43 20.53 -44.58
CA ASP A 354 -22.41 20.12 -45.56
C ASP A 354 -21.86 18.70 -45.25
N GLY A 355 -22.41 18.00 -44.26
CA GLY A 355 -21.99 16.65 -43.88
C GLY A 355 -20.69 16.61 -43.06
N GLN A 356 -20.21 17.76 -42.53
CA GLN A 356 -19.04 17.83 -41.69
C GLN A 356 -19.43 17.82 -40.22
N MET A 357 -18.55 17.21 -39.37
CA MET A 357 -18.72 17.22 -37.92
C MET A 357 -18.29 18.53 -37.33
N GLU A 358 -19.10 19.11 -36.46
CA GLU A 358 -18.84 20.33 -35.72
C GLU A 358 -19.01 20.08 -34.23
N GLU A 359 -18.05 20.56 -33.44
CA GLU A 359 -18.03 20.46 -31.98
C GLU A 359 -19.19 21.26 -31.36
N VAL A 360 -19.91 20.66 -30.44
CA VAL A 360 -20.98 21.30 -29.68
C VAL A 360 -20.83 21.04 -28.19
N ALA A 361 -21.24 22.02 -27.36
CA ALA A 361 -21.14 21.90 -25.91
C ALA A 361 -22.23 20.96 -25.33
N GLU A 362 -23.38 20.84 -26.04
CA GLU A 362 -24.48 20.02 -25.59
C GLU A 362 -24.27 18.54 -25.93
N ARG A 363 -24.82 17.66 -25.10
CA ARG A 363 -24.79 16.23 -25.35
C ARG A 363 -25.74 15.87 -26.52
N THR A 364 -25.18 15.34 -27.60
CA THR A 364 -25.89 14.98 -28.80
C THR A 364 -26.03 13.48 -29.05
N ASN A 365 -25.38 12.64 -28.21
CA ASN A 365 -25.17 11.20 -28.45
C ASN A 365 -24.44 10.90 -29.78
N VAL A 366 -23.85 11.92 -30.40
CA VAL A 366 -22.93 11.80 -31.53
C VAL A 366 -21.60 12.35 -31.09
N TRP A 367 -20.55 11.57 -31.32
CA TRP A 367 -19.23 11.89 -30.83
C TRP A 367 -18.26 11.98 -32.01
N ALA A 368 -17.25 12.83 -31.90
CA ALA A 368 -16.20 12.95 -32.89
C ALA A 368 -14.82 13.10 -32.22
N TRP A 369 -13.82 12.61 -32.92
CA TRP A 369 -12.41 12.83 -32.58
C TRP A 369 -11.98 14.21 -33.06
N LYS A 370 -11.63 15.10 -32.16
CA LYS A 370 -11.02 16.40 -32.44
C LYS A 370 -9.52 16.22 -32.58
N HIS A 371 -9.01 16.24 -33.82
CA HIS A 371 -7.62 16.00 -34.13
C HIS A 371 -6.95 17.30 -34.60
N PRO A 372 -6.23 18.02 -33.74
CA PRO A 372 -5.41 19.16 -34.12
C PRO A 372 -4.18 18.71 -34.91
N HIS A 373 -3.84 19.41 -36.00
CA HIS A 373 -2.68 19.15 -36.82
C HIS A 373 -1.58 20.20 -36.61
N HIS A 374 -0.35 19.88 -36.98
CA HIS A 374 0.82 20.78 -36.83
C HIS A 374 0.72 22.05 -37.64
N ASP A 375 -0.10 22.07 -38.72
CA ASP A 375 -0.37 23.24 -39.57
C ASP A 375 -1.42 24.20 -38.99
N GLY A 376 -1.92 23.93 -37.77
CA GLY A 376 -2.95 24.70 -37.08
C GLY A 376 -4.38 24.36 -37.51
N THR A 377 -4.58 23.43 -38.43
CA THR A 377 -5.92 22.92 -38.78
C THR A 377 -6.42 21.90 -37.75
N THR A 378 -7.72 21.78 -37.63
CA THR A 378 -8.36 20.74 -36.77
C THR A 378 -9.36 19.96 -37.63
N THR A 379 -9.23 18.64 -37.60
CA THR A 379 -10.22 17.75 -38.25
C THR A 379 -11.09 17.10 -37.18
N TYR A 380 -12.38 16.93 -37.53
CA TYR A 380 -13.34 16.22 -36.71
C TYR A 380 -13.75 14.94 -37.43
N THR A 381 -13.35 13.79 -36.87
CA THR A 381 -13.66 12.46 -37.41
C THR A 381 -14.77 11.85 -36.57
N ARG A 382 -15.87 11.46 -37.18
CA ARG A 382 -16.98 10.79 -36.48
C ARG A 382 -16.48 9.54 -35.79
N LEU A 383 -16.91 9.33 -34.53
CA LEU A 383 -16.63 8.12 -33.79
C LEU A 383 -17.55 7.00 -34.31
N GLU A 384 -17.00 6.04 -35.04
CA GLU A 384 -17.72 4.91 -35.63
C GLU A 384 -17.33 3.56 -35.04
N GLY A 385 -16.11 3.48 -34.49
CA GLY A 385 -15.61 2.28 -33.85
C GLY A 385 -14.86 1.33 -34.79
N SER A 386 -14.23 1.84 -35.84
CA SER A 386 -13.30 1.06 -36.66
C SER A 386 -11.98 0.86 -35.94
N VAL A 387 -11.50 -0.38 -35.76
CA VAL A 387 -10.22 -0.71 -35.12
C VAL A 387 -9.35 -1.51 -36.08
N VAL A 388 -8.10 -1.07 -36.27
CA VAL A 388 -7.12 -1.72 -37.15
C VAL A 388 -5.78 -1.88 -36.45
N PHE A 389 -5.23 -3.09 -36.48
CA PHE A 389 -3.85 -3.41 -36.09
C PHE A 389 -3.03 -3.62 -37.35
N GLU A 390 -1.86 -3.01 -37.41
CA GLU A 390 -0.91 -3.08 -38.52
C GLU A 390 0.43 -3.58 -37.95
N ASP A 391 0.78 -4.83 -38.22
CA ASP A 391 2.05 -5.49 -37.90
C ASP A 391 2.49 -5.30 -36.45
N VAL A 392 1.60 -5.60 -35.50
CA VAL A 392 1.81 -5.33 -34.06
C VAL A 392 2.57 -6.46 -33.39
N ASP A 393 3.75 -6.11 -32.86
CA ASP A 393 4.53 -6.92 -31.93
C ASP A 393 4.37 -6.40 -30.50
N PHE A 394 4.14 -7.31 -29.53
CA PHE A 394 3.99 -6.93 -28.15
C PHE A 394 4.47 -8.00 -27.16
N GLY A 395 5.09 -7.55 -26.07
CA GLY A 395 5.44 -8.36 -24.90
C GLY A 395 5.29 -7.57 -23.59
N TYR A 396 4.85 -8.23 -22.53
CA TYR A 396 4.80 -7.62 -21.20
C TYR A 396 6.19 -7.37 -20.61
N ASP A 397 7.17 -8.18 -21.04
CA ASP A 397 8.60 -8.05 -20.76
C ASP A 397 9.37 -7.79 -22.06
N GLU A 398 10.42 -6.99 -22.00
CA GLU A 398 11.27 -6.64 -23.15
C GLU A 398 11.89 -7.86 -23.87
N ASN A 399 12.07 -8.97 -23.16
CA ASN A 399 12.74 -10.17 -23.68
C ASN A 399 11.77 -11.28 -24.12
N LYS A 400 10.46 -11.08 -24.02
CA LYS A 400 9.47 -12.11 -24.35
C LYS A 400 8.27 -11.52 -25.05
N LEU A 401 8.23 -11.67 -26.37
CA LEU A 401 7.04 -11.33 -27.14
C LEU A 401 5.90 -12.31 -26.84
N VAL A 402 4.69 -11.78 -26.82
CA VAL A 402 3.41 -12.50 -26.63
C VAL A 402 2.58 -12.42 -27.89
N LEU A 403 2.65 -11.31 -28.63
CA LEU A 403 2.04 -11.14 -29.95
C LEU A 403 3.15 -10.93 -30.96
N HIS A 404 2.97 -11.56 -32.14
CA HIS A 404 3.93 -11.57 -33.22
C HIS A 404 3.24 -11.20 -34.53
N ASP A 405 3.59 -10.03 -35.10
CA ASP A 405 3.13 -9.60 -36.42
C ASP A 405 1.59 -9.67 -36.56
N VAL A 406 0.88 -9.13 -35.53
CA VAL A 406 -0.57 -9.21 -35.49
C VAL A 406 -1.18 -8.10 -36.34
N SER A 407 -1.84 -8.50 -37.42
CA SER A 407 -2.62 -7.62 -38.30
C SER A 407 -4.10 -8.04 -38.29
N LEU A 408 -4.98 -7.11 -37.89
CA LEU A 408 -6.42 -7.35 -37.85
C LEU A 408 -7.17 -6.05 -38.13
N TRP A 409 -8.45 -6.21 -38.55
CA TRP A 409 -9.34 -5.08 -38.72
C TRP A 409 -10.77 -5.45 -38.31
N ALA A 410 -11.45 -4.51 -37.68
CA ALA A 410 -12.87 -4.56 -37.36
C ALA A 410 -13.54 -3.34 -37.95
N LYS A 411 -14.60 -3.56 -38.72
CA LYS A 411 -15.46 -2.49 -39.28
C LYS A 411 -16.46 -2.01 -38.25
N PRO A 412 -16.97 -0.78 -38.34
CA PRO A 412 -18.05 -0.30 -37.49
C PRO A 412 -19.23 -1.29 -37.44
N GLY A 413 -19.70 -1.59 -36.22
CA GLY A 413 -20.80 -2.52 -35.98
C GLY A 413 -20.48 -4.01 -36.17
N GLN A 414 -19.23 -4.39 -36.48
CA GLN A 414 -18.83 -5.77 -36.71
C GLN A 414 -18.53 -6.50 -35.38
N LYS A 415 -18.98 -7.75 -35.27
CA LYS A 415 -18.68 -8.64 -34.16
C LYS A 415 -17.51 -9.56 -34.50
N ILE A 416 -16.38 -9.37 -33.78
CA ILE A 416 -15.16 -10.15 -33.91
C ILE A 416 -15.04 -11.13 -32.73
N ALA A 417 -14.89 -12.42 -33.03
CA ALA A 417 -14.62 -13.42 -32.00
C ALA A 417 -13.17 -13.89 -32.04
N PHE A 418 -12.48 -13.82 -30.89
CA PHE A 418 -11.14 -14.40 -30.71
C PHE A 418 -11.26 -15.80 -30.12
N VAL A 419 -10.65 -16.78 -30.82
CA VAL A 419 -10.64 -18.20 -30.45
C VAL A 419 -9.20 -18.68 -30.39
N GLY A 420 -8.88 -19.59 -29.47
CA GLY A 420 -7.54 -20.15 -29.32
C GLY A 420 -7.30 -20.66 -27.91
N ALA A 421 -6.22 -21.39 -27.70
CA ALA A 421 -5.84 -21.92 -26.40
C ALA A 421 -5.58 -20.81 -25.36
N THR A 422 -5.58 -21.18 -24.07
CA THR A 422 -5.16 -20.26 -23.00
C THR A 422 -3.72 -19.85 -23.24
N GLY A 423 -3.43 -18.54 -23.12
CA GLY A 423 -2.10 -18.00 -23.41
C GLY A 423 -1.83 -17.69 -24.88
N ALA A 424 -2.77 -17.89 -25.81
CA ALA A 424 -2.59 -17.59 -27.23
C ALA A 424 -2.52 -16.08 -27.55
N GLY A 425 -2.76 -15.18 -26.60
CA GLY A 425 -2.68 -13.73 -26.79
C GLY A 425 -4.04 -13.00 -26.90
N LYS A 426 -5.18 -13.69 -26.71
CA LYS A 426 -6.53 -13.10 -26.83
C LYS A 426 -6.73 -11.89 -25.92
N THR A 427 -6.51 -12.05 -24.61
CA THR A 427 -6.62 -10.97 -23.62
C THR A 427 -5.59 -9.86 -23.85
N THR A 428 -4.42 -10.20 -24.41
CA THR A 428 -3.40 -9.21 -24.75
C THR A 428 -3.90 -8.24 -25.84
N ILE A 429 -4.59 -8.74 -26.87
CA ILE A 429 -5.18 -7.88 -27.91
C ILE A 429 -6.19 -6.90 -27.30
N THR A 430 -7.08 -7.39 -26.42
CA THR A 430 -8.07 -6.52 -25.77
C THR A 430 -7.42 -5.50 -24.83
N ASN A 431 -6.35 -5.85 -24.12
CA ASN A 431 -5.58 -4.91 -23.30
C ASN A 431 -4.92 -3.81 -24.14
N LEU A 432 -4.48 -4.12 -25.35
CA LEU A 432 -3.92 -3.14 -26.28
C LEU A 432 -4.99 -2.21 -26.88
N ILE A 433 -6.20 -2.70 -27.16
CA ILE A 433 -7.32 -1.85 -27.60
C ILE A 433 -7.65 -0.82 -26.51
N ASN A 434 -7.66 -1.21 -25.22
CA ASN A 434 -7.87 -0.31 -24.08
C ASN A 434 -6.66 0.60 -23.79
N ARG A 435 -5.56 0.39 -24.49
CA ARG A 435 -4.28 1.08 -24.23
C ARG A 435 -3.88 1.03 -22.77
N PHE A 436 -4.06 -0.15 -22.11
CA PHE A 436 -3.50 -0.44 -20.80
C PHE A 436 -1.98 -0.60 -20.87
N TYR A 437 -1.50 -0.96 -22.06
CA TYR A 437 -0.10 -1.06 -22.43
C TYR A 437 0.13 -0.35 -23.74
N ASP A 438 1.24 0.39 -23.87
CA ASP A 438 1.67 0.99 -25.11
C ASP A 438 2.51 -0.03 -25.91
N ILE A 439 2.36 -0.07 -27.22
CA ILE A 439 3.11 -0.96 -28.14
C ILE A 439 4.50 -0.39 -28.45
N ALA A 440 5.47 -1.29 -28.65
CA ALA A 440 6.81 -0.91 -29.03
C ALA A 440 6.97 -0.86 -30.58
N ASP A 441 6.27 -1.74 -31.32
CA ASP A 441 6.32 -1.84 -32.76
C ASP A 441 4.94 -2.06 -33.38
N GLY A 442 4.77 -1.69 -34.64
CA GLY A 442 3.50 -1.70 -35.32
C GLY A 442 2.63 -0.46 -35.09
N LYS A 443 1.35 -0.53 -35.46
CA LYS A 443 0.38 0.55 -35.25
C LYS A 443 -1.00 -0.01 -34.93
N ILE A 444 -1.68 0.65 -34.00
CA ILE A 444 -3.11 0.43 -33.75
C ILE A 444 -3.83 1.72 -34.07
N ARG A 445 -4.85 1.63 -34.95
CA ARG A 445 -5.67 2.77 -35.34
C ARG A 445 -7.08 2.60 -34.86
N TYR A 446 -7.66 3.68 -34.40
CA TYR A 446 -9.08 3.79 -34.07
C TYR A 446 -9.70 4.90 -34.91
N ASP A 447 -10.69 4.56 -35.73
CA ASP A 447 -11.26 5.43 -36.76
C ASP A 447 -10.20 6.12 -37.64
N GLY A 448 -9.15 5.36 -38.02
CA GLY A 448 -8.02 5.85 -38.81
C GLY A 448 -6.96 6.61 -38.03
N ILE A 449 -7.21 6.98 -36.77
CA ILE A 449 -6.28 7.72 -35.91
C ILE A 449 -5.44 6.72 -35.11
N ASN A 450 -4.12 6.91 -35.06
CA ASN A 450 -3.25 6.10 -34.21
C ASN A 450 -3.64 6.32 -32.74
N ILE A 451 -3.93 5.22 -32.00
CA ILE A 451 -4.38 5.29 -30.60
C ILE A 451 -3.37 5.97 -29.69
N GLY A 452 -2.06 5.94 -30.03
CA GLY A 452 -1.02 6.66 -29.29
C GLY A 452 -1.21 8.19 -29.30
N LYS A 453 -1.93 8.74 -30.28
CA LYS A 453 -2.26 10.17 -30.38
C LYS A 453 -3.55 10.55 -29.63
N ILE A 454 -4.40 9.60 -29.30
CA ILE A 454 -5.65 9.82 -28.58
C ILE A 454 -5.36 9.89 -27.09
N LYS A 455 -5.93 10.85 -26.37
CA LYS A 455 -5.86 10.89 -24.90
C LYS A 455 -6.44 9.62 -24.30
N LYS A 456 -5.72 8.97 -23.38
CA LYS A 456 -6.14 7.70 -22.75
C LYS A 456 -7.52 7.79 -22.10
N PRO A 457 -7.89 8.83 -21.35
CA PRO A 457 -9.24 8.95 -20.79
C PRO A 457 -10.32 9.02 -21.87
N ASP A 458 -10.07 9.70 -22.98
CA ASP A 458 -11.02 9.86 -24.07
C ASP A 458 -11.17 8.56 -24.88
N LEU A 459 -10.05 7.86 -25.12
CA LEU A 459 -10.07 6.53 -25.72
C LEU A 459 -10.91 5.57 -24.86
N ARG A 460 -10.62 5.47 -23.57
CA ARG A 460 -11.30 4.56 -22.63
C ARG A 460 -12.78 4.91 -22.45
N ARG A 461 -13.16 6.20 -22.56
CA ARG A 461 -14.57 6.63 -22.53
C ARG A 461 -15.34 6.13 -23.73
N SER A 462 -14.70 5.95 -24.89
CA SER A 462 -15.32 5.42 -26.10
C SER A 462 -15.46 3.90 -26.12
N LEU A 463 -14.88 3.21 -25.11
CA LEU A 463 -14.84 1.75 -25.00
C LEU A 463 -15.68 1.28 -23.82
N GLY A 464 -16.45 0.19 -24.01
CA GLY A 464 -17.10 -0.53 -22.92
C GLY A 464 -16.43 -1.88 -22.70
N ILE A 465 -16.27 -2.27 -21.45
CA ILE A 465 -15.66 -3.56 -21.11
C ILE A 465 -16.56 -4.35 -20.17
N VAL A 466 -16.74 -5.64 -20.47
CA VAL A 466 -17.37 -6.61 -19.57
C VAL A 466 -16.36 -7.73 -19.36
N LEU A 467 -15.78 -7.80 -18.16
CA LEU A 467 -14.77 -8.77 -17.80
C LEU A 467 -15.40 -10.08 -17.30
N GLN A 468 -14.63 -11.16 -17.39
CA GLN A 468 -14.96 -12.47 -16.82
C GLN A 468 -15.19 -12.37 -15.31
N ASP A 469 -14.24 -11.78 -14.60
CA ASP A 469 -14.33 -11.54 -13.16
C ASP A 469 -14.95 -10.16 -12.95
N THR A 470 -16.23 -10.17 -12.60
CA THR A 470 -17.00 -8.94 -12.39
C THR A 470 -16.75 -8.40 -11.00
N HIS A 471 -16.15 -7.22 -10.90
CA HIS A 471 -15.99 -6.49 -9.64
C HIS A 471 -17.14 -5.50 -9.41
N LEU A 472 -17.76 -5.59 -8.22
CA LEU A 472 -18.78 -4.66 -7.75
C LEU A 472 -18.26 -3.88 -6.55
N PHE A 473 -18.50 -2.57 -6.58
CA PHE A 473 -18.08 -1.69 -5.49
C PHE A 473 -19.09 -1.69 -4.35
N THR A 474 -18.63 -1.43 -3.14
CA THR A 474 -19.51 -1.19 -2.00
C THR A 474 -20.35 0.06 -2.27
N GLY A 475 -21.66 -0.11 -2.26
CA GLY A 475 -22.64 0.92 -2.65
C GLY A 475 -23.97 0.29 -3.03
N THR A 476 -24.91 1.07 -3.50
CA THR A 476 -26.20 0.54 -3.97
C THR A 476 -26.06 -0.16 -5.32
N VAL A 477 -27.03 -0.99 -5.68
CA VAL A 477 -27.14 -1.55 -7.05
C VAL A 477 -27.17 -0.42 -8.08
N MET A 478 -27.92 0.65 -7.80
CA MET A 478 -28.01 1.83 -8.66
C MET A 478 -26.64 2.49 -8.87
N ASP A 479 -25.85 2.67 -7.82
CA ASP A 479 -24.50 3.26 -7.90
C ASP A 479 -23.56 2.39 -8.74
N ASN A 480 -23.68 1.07 -8.61
CA ASN A 480 -22.88 0.12 -9.39
C ASN A 480 -23.23 0.14 -10.89
N ILE A 481 -24.48 0.36 -11.26
CA ILE A 481 -24.86 0.57 -12.67
C ILE A 481 -24.39 1.94 -13.15
N ARG A 482 -24.64 3.00 -12.37
CA ARG A 482 -24.24 4.40 -12.67
C ARG A 482 -22.72 4.57 -12.79
N TYR A 483 -21.93 3.64 -12.25
CA TYR A 483 -20.48 3.67 -12.39
C TYR A 483 -20.01 3.69 -13.85
N GLY A 484 -20.78 3.14 -14.79
CA GLY A 484 -20.50 3.23 -16.23
C GLY A 484 -20.60 4.65 -16.77
N ARG A 485 -21.47 5.49 -16.18
CA ARG A 485 -21.63 6.90 -16.49
C ARG A 485 -22.20 7.64 -15.29
N LEU A 486 -21.37 8.41 -14.61
CA LEU A 486 -21.68 9.02 -13.31
C LEU A 486 -22.81 10.07 -13.35
N ASP A 487 -23.05 10.70 -14.49
CA ASP A 487 -24.11 11.69 -14.73
C ASP A 487 -25.43 11.05 -15.24
N ALA A 488 -25.52 9.72 -15.31
CA ALA A 488 -26.72 9.03 -15.73
C ALA A 488 -27.87 9.21 -14.72
N THR A 489 -29.08 9.46 -15.26
CA THR A 489 -30.29 9.53 -14.44
C THR A 489 -30.72 8.14 -13.96
N ASP A 490 -31.61 8.09 -12.95
CA ASP A 490 -32.15 6.84 -12.44
C ASP A 490 -32.90 6.07 -13.53
N GLU A 491 -33.63 6.80 -14.40
CA GLU A 491 -34.39 6.23 -15.52
C GLU A 491 -33.46 5.60 -16.56
N GLU A 492 -32.33 6.24 -16.87
CA GLU A 492 -31.31 5.70 -17.79
C GLU A 492 -30.66 4.45 -17.21
N CYS A 493 -30.32 4.45 -15.92
CA CYS A 493 -29.79 3.28 -15.23
C CYS A 493 -30.79 2.11 -15.21
N MET A 494 -32.10 2.39 -14.97
CA MET A 494 -33.14 1.39 -15.01
C MET A 494 -33.36 0.86 -16.43
N ALA A 495 -33.27 1.71 -17.46
CA ALA A 495 -33.35 1.30 -18.87
C ALA A 495 -32.16 0.37 -19.22
N ALA A 496 -30.95 0.70 -18.82
CA ALA A 496 -29.77 -0.14 -18.99
C ALA A 496 -29.90 -1.50 -18.26
N ALA A 497 -30.45 -1.50 -17.04
CA ALA A 497 -30.73 -2.73 -16.30
C ALA A 497 -31.77 -3.63 -17.00
N LYS A 498 -32.80 -3.04 -17.64
CA LYS A 498 -33.78 -3.79 -18.45
C LYS A 498 -33.14 -4.39 -19.69
N LEU A 499 -32.30 -3.62 -20.40
CA LEU A 499 -31.57 -4.10 -21.57
C LEU A 499 -30.68 -5.29 -21.21
N ALA A 500 -30.00 -5.22 -20.05
CA ALA A 500 -29.15 -6.27 -19.53
C ALA A 500 -29.90 -7.46 -18.91
N ASN A 501 -31.24 -7.48 -18.91
CA ASN A 501 -32.06 -8.45 -18.17
C ASN A 501 -31.86 -8.49 -16.66
N ALA A 502 -31.31 -7.41 -16.06
CA ALA A 502 -31.04 -7.30 -14.63
C ALA A 502 -32.25 -6.82 -13.82
N ASP A 503 -33.17 -6.00 -14.39
CA ASP A 503 -34.30 -5.38 -13.69
C ASP A 503 -35.18 -6.40 -12.95
N GLY A 504 -35.40 -7.58 -13.56
CA GLY A 504 -36.26 -8.62 -12.96
C GLY A 504 -35.74 -9.20 -11.65
N PHE A 505 -34.43 -9.36 -11.47
CA PHE A 505 -33.89 -9.81 -10.19
C PHE A 505 -33.68 -8.64 -9.23
N ILE A 506 -33.28 -7.46 -9.72
CA ILE A 506 -33.08 -6.27 -8.89
C ILE A 506 -34.34 -5.93 -8.10
N ARG A 507 -35.51 -5.90 -8.76
CA ARG A 507 -36.80 -5.63 -8.11
C ARG A 507 -37.21 -6.65 -7.04
N ARG A 508 -36.57 -7.82 -7.00
CA ARG A 508 -36.81 -8.86 -6.00
C ARG A 508 -35.87 -8.77 -4.81
N LEU A 509 -34.84 -7.92 -4.90
CA LEU A 509 -34.00 -7.61 -3.76
C LEU A 509 -34.79 -6.80 -2.71
N PRO A 510 -34.43 -6.88 -1.42
CA PRO A 510 -35.19 -6.24 -0.33
C PRO A 510 -35.49 -4.75 -0.57
N ASP A 511 -34.49 -3.98 -1.03
CA ASP A 511 -34.60 -2.54 -1.32
C ASP A 511 -34.49 -2.22 -2.81
N GLY A 512 -34.69 -3.22 -3.68
CA GLY A 512 -34.61 -3.05 -5.13
C GLY A 512 -33.27 -2.45 -5.58
N TYR A 513 -33.32 -1.36 -6.35
CA TYR A 513 -32.12 -0.63 -6.82
C TYR A 513 -31.31 0.02 -5.69
N ASN A 514 -31.91 0.26 -4.52
CA ASN A 514 -31.23 0.83 -3.34
C ASN A 514 -30.60 -0.24 -2.44
N THR A 515 -30.69 -1.51 -2.82
CA THR A 515 -30.04 -2.60 -2.05
C THR A 515 -28.54 -2.37 -2.00
N MET A 516 -27.99 -2.36 -0.79
CA MET A 516 -26.55 -2.21 -0.56
C MET A 516 -25.80 -3.49 -0.91
N LEU A 517 -24.76 -3.34 -1.72
CA LEU A 517 -23.80 -4.39 -2.07
C LEU A 517 -22.53 -4.19 -1.24
N THR A 518 -21.99 -5.29 -0.72
CA THR A 518 -20.74 -5.32 0.06
C THR A 518 -19.90 -6.52 -0.38
N GLY A 519 -18.60 -6.48 -0.11
CA GLY A 519 -17.72 -7.62 -0.35
C GLY A 519 -17.80 -8.14 -1.79
N ASP A 520 -17.66 -7.25 -2.78
CA ASP A 520 -17.72 -7.60 -4.21
C ASP A 520 -19.07 -8.22 -4.64
N GLY A 521 -20.17 -7.81 -4.00
CA GLY A 521 -21.50 -8.37 -4.25
C GLY A 521 -21.65 -9.82 -3.79
N ALA A 522 -21.04 -10.18 -2.67
CA ALA A 522 -21.07 -11.54 -2.10
C ALA A 522 -22.50 -12.09 -1.85
N ASN A 523 -23.48 -11.20 -1.74
CA ASN A 523 -24.90 -11.52 -1.60
C ASN A 523 -25.60 -11.80 -2.96
N LEU A 524 -24.90 -11.70 -4.09
CA LEU A 524 -25.42 -11.98 -5.43
C LEU A 524 -24.77 -13.24 -6.03
N SER A 525 -25.52 -13.95 -6.86
CA SER A 525 -24.94 -15.03 -7.68
C SER A 525 -23.98 -14.46 -8.74
N GLN A 526 -23.07 -15.29 -9.25
CA GLN A 526 -22.13 -14.88 -10.29
C GLN A 526 -22.86 -14.34 -11.54
N GLY A 527 -23.94 -14.98 -11.97
CA GLY A 527 -24.75 -14.50 -13.10
C GLY A 527 -25.42 -13.16 -12.83
N GLN A 528 -25.91 -12.91 -11.61
CA GLN A 528 -26.47 -11.61 -11.23
C GLN A 528 -25.40 -10.50 -11.25
N ARG A 529 -24.20 -10.78 -10.77
CA ARG A 529 -23.07 -9.86 -10.88
C ARG A 529 -22.73 -9.53 -12.33
N GLN A 530 -22.73 -10.53 -13.21
CA GLN A 530 -22.47 -10.35 -14.63
C GLN A 530 -23.56 -9.51 -15.31
N LEU A 531 -24.85 -9.72 -14.98
CA LEU A 531 -25.94 -8.88 -15.47
C LEU A 531 -25.77 -7.40 -15.06
N LEU A 532 -25.25 -7.13 -13.85
CA LEU A 532 -24.93 -5.76 -13.41
C LEU A 532 -23.74 -5.17 -14.19
N ALA A 533 -22.72 -5.98 -14.52
CA ALA A 533 -21.61 -5.53 -15.36
C ALA A 533 -22.08 -5.18 -16.78
N ILE A 534 -22.99 -5.97 -17.35
CA ILE A 534 -23.63 -5.67 -18.64
C ILE A 534 -24.44 -4.37 -18.56
N ALA A 535 -25.21 -4.17 -17.48
CA ALA A 535 -25.97 -2.93 -17.26
C ALA A 535 -25.05 -1.70 -17.11
N ARG A 536 -23.90 -1.86 -16.43
CA ARG A 536 -22.84 -0.84 -16.32
C ARG A 536 -22.27 -0.45 -17.68
N ALA A 537 -22.00 -1.42 -18.54
CA ALA A 537 -21.55 -1.16 -19.92
C ALA A 537 -22.67 -0.54 -20.78
N ALA A 538 -23.92 -0.94 -20.57
CA ALA A 538 -25.06 -0.43 -21.30
C ALA A 538 -25.36 1.05 -21.00
N VAL A 539 -25.23 1.50 -19.75
CA VAL A 539 -25.46 2.90 -19.37
C VAL A 539 -24.37 3.84 -19.92
N ALA A 540 -23.16 3.32 -20.12
CA ALA A 540 -22.05 4.07 -20.75
C ALA A 540 -22.31 4.31 -22.25
N ASP A 541 -23.04 3.42 -22.90
CA ASP A 541 -23.42 3.45 -24.33
C ASP A 541 -22.22 3.65 -25.29
N PRO A 542 -21.17 2.84 -25.20
CA PRO A 542 -19.98 2.99 -26.02
C PRO A 542 -20.17 2.39 -27.42
N PRO A 543 -19.54 2.94 -28.48
CA PRO A 543 -19.60 2.38 -29.83
C PRO A 543 -18.79 1.10 -30.02
N VAL A 544 -17.79 0.87 -29.14
CA VAL A 544 -16.95 -0.33 -29.17
C VAL A 544 -17.05 -1.06 -27.83
N LEU A 545 -17.22 -2.37 -27.90
CA LEU A 545 -17.34 -3.26 -26.75
C LEU A 545 -16.22 -4.29 -26.74
N ILE A 546 -15.73 -4.59 -25.55
CA ILE A 546 -14.81 -5.68 -25.27
C ILE A 546 -15.47 -6.60 -24.25
N LEU A 547 -15.70 -7.85 -24.65
CA LEU A 547 -16.42 -8.83 -23.85
C LEU A 547 -15.50 -10.03 -23.60
N ASP A 548 -15.25 -10.36 -22.33
CA ASP A 548 -14.58 -11.59 -21.94
C ASP A 548 -15.61 -12.58 -21.38
N GLU A 549 -15.89 -13.63 -22.17
CA GLU A 549 -17.00 -14.56 -21.96
C GLU A 549 -16.54 -15.80 -21.23
N ALA A 550 -16.52 -15.80 -19.89
CA ALA A 550 -16.39 -17.02 -19.12
C ALA A 550 -17.57 -17.21 -18.15
N THR A 551 -18.41 -18.17 -18.47
CA THR A 551 -19.66 -18.43 -17.75
C THR A 551 -19.73 -19.86 -17.21
N SER A 552 -18.58 -20.48 -16.89
CA SER A 552 -18.48 -21.90 -16.51
C SER A 552 -19.20 -22.29 -15.21
N SER A 553 -19.74 -21.33 -14.44
CA SER A 553 -20.30 -21.57 -13.10
C SER A 553 -21.70 -20.95 -12.91
N ILE A 554 -22.45 -20.70 -13.99
CA ILE A 554 -23.78 -20.08 -13.96
C ILE A 554 -24.85 -21.12 -14.29
N ASP A 555 -25.98 -21.08 -13.58
CA ASP A 555 -27.14 -21.93 -13.88
C ASP A 555 -27.72 -21.61 -15.28
N THR A 556 -28.28 -22.61 -15.97
CA THR A 556 -28.74 -22.53 -17.36
C THR A 556 -29.74 -21.40 -17.60
N ARG A 557 -30.63 -21.10 -16.62
CA ARG A 557 -31.63 -20.04 -16.76
C ARG A 557 -30.98 -18.64 -16.71
N THR A 558 -30.11 -18.40 -15.75
CA THR A 558 -29.39 -17.12 -15.63
C THR A 558 -28.42 -16.96 -16.81
N GLU A 559 -27.81 -18.04 -17.26
CA GLU A 559 -26.97 -18.09 -18.45
C GLU A 559 -27.71 -17.56 -19.70
N ALA A 560 -28.94 -18.03 -19.95
CA ALA A 560 -29.75 -17.54 -21.08
C ALA A 560 -30.06 -16.04 -20.95
N LEU A 561 -30.28 -15.52 -19.73
CA LEU A 561 -30.50 -14.09 -19.48
C LEU A 561 -29.23 -13.26 -19.74
N VAL A 562 -28.07 -13.75 -19.30
CA VAL A 562 -26.78 -13.11 -19.56
C VAL A 562 -26.50 -13.06 -21.05
N GLN A 563 -26.67 -14.18 -21.76
CA GLN A 563 -26.46 -14.24 -23.20
C GLN A 563 -27.39 -13.27 -23.95
N SER A 564 -28.69 -13.26 -23.63
CA SER A 564 -29.63 -12.33 -24.22
C SER A 564 -29.32 -10.86 -23.93
N GLY A 565 -28.84 -10.55 -22.70
CA GLY A 565 -28.37 -9.21 -22.33
C GLY A 565 -27.13 -8.80 -23.10
N MET A 566 -26.16 -9.72 -23.27
CA MET A 566 -24.98 -9.49 -24.08
C MET A 566 -25.34 -9.26 -25.57
N ASP A 567 -26.20 -10.08 -26.14
CA ASP A 567 -26.63 -9.92 -27.53
C ASP A 567 -27.32 -8.57 -27.76
N ALA A 568 -28.17 -8.14 -26.83
CA ALA A 568 -28.81 -6.83 -26.88
C ALA A 568 -27.78 -5.68 -26.74
N LEU A 569 -26.77 -5.84 -25.88
CA LEU A 569 -25.70 -4.87 -25.72
C LEU A 569 -24.82 -4.76 -26.98
N MET A 570 -24.53 -5.87 -27.64
CA MET A 570 -23.68 -5.92 -28.84
C MET A 570 -24.36 -5.31 -30.09
N TYR A 571 -25.68 -5.26 -30.13
CA TYR A 571 -26.41 -4.82 -31.32
C TYR A 571 -26.00 -3.40 -31.75
N GLY A 572 -25.59 -3.28 -33.03
CA GLY A 572 -25.17 -2.01 -33.63
C GLY A 572 -23.81 -1.47 -33.19
N ARG A 573 -23.04 -2.23 -32.43
CA ARG A 573 -21.72 -1.83 -31.92
C ARG A 573 -20.60 -2.72 -32.43
N THR A 574 -19.43 -2.15 -32.65
CA THR A 574 -18.22 -2.94 -32.91
C THR A 574 -17.85 -3.71 -31.63
N THR A 575 -17.79 -5.03 -31.75
CA THR A 575 -17.60 -5.86 -30.56
C THR A 575 -16.44 -6.84 -30.73
N PHE A 576 -15.55 -6.86 -29.76
CA PHE A 576 -14.49 -7.84 -29.61
C PHE A 576 -14.85 -8.81 -28.50
N VAL A 577 -14.99 -10.09 -28.82
CA VAL A 577 -15.40 -11.12 -27.86
C VAL A 577 -14.26 -12.13 -27.70
N ILE A 578 -13.78 -12.33 -26.48
CA ILE A 578 -12.97 -13.50 -26.13
C ILE A 578 -13.97 -14.64 -25.88
N ALA A 579 -14.15 -15.46 -26.91
CA ALA A 579 -15.21 -16.43 -26.91
C ALA A 579 -14.78 -17.75 -26.27
N HIS A 580 -15.54 -18.17 -25.29
CA HIS A 580 -15.45 -19.47 -24.63
C HIS A 580 -16.66 -20.37 -24.96
N ARG A 581 -17.63 -19.84 -25.73
CA ARG A 581 -18.86 -20.55 -26.11
C ARG A 581 -18.97 -20.71 -27.61
N LEU A 582 -19.42 -21.87 -28.03
CA LEU A 582 -19.65 -22.19 -29.43
C LEU A 582 -20.75 -21.31 -30.08
N SER A 583 -21.79 -20.92 -29.31
CA SER A 583 -22.87 -20.06 -29.79
C SER A 583 -22.40 -18.67 -30.15
N THR A 584 -21.57 -18.06 -29.29
CA THR A 584 -21.03 -16.72 -29.50
C THR A 584 -20.07 -16.68 -30.69
N VAL A 585 -19.23 -17.71 -30.79
CA VAL A 585 -18.33 -17.88 -31.95
C VAL A 585 -19.10 -18.00 -33.27
N ARG A 586 -20.12 -18.87 -33.30
CA ARG A 586 -20.90 -19.13 -34.51
C ARG A 586 -21.59 -17.89 -35.08
N ASN A 587 -22.08 -17.02 -34.19
CA ASN A 587 -22.82 -15.81 -34.56
C ASN A 587 -21.91 -14.58 -34.74
N ALA A 588 -20.59 -14.74 -34.78
CA ALA A 588 -19.65 -13.65 -35.05
C ALA A 588 -19.53 -13.40 -36.58
N ASP A 589 -19.43 -12.12 -36.95
CA ASP A 589 -19.23 -11.72 -38.36
C ASP A 589 -17.80 -12.10 -38.84
N CYS A 590 -16.85 -12.19 -37.92
CA CYS A 590 -15.52 -12.63 -38.21
C CYS A 590 -14.94 -13.36 -36.99
N ILE A 591 -14.37 -14.51 -37.21
CA ILE A 591 -13.64 -15.32 -36.22
C ILE A 591 -12.16 -15.22 -36.53
N MET A 592 -11.35 -14.93 -35.49
CA MET A 592 -9.90 -14.90 -35.56
C MET A 592 -9.34 -15.97 -34.65
N VAL A 593 -8.64 -16.93 -35.26
CA VAL A 593 -7.99 -18.02 -34.52
C VAL A 593 -6.58 -17.61 -34.18
N LEU A 594 -6.28 -17.59 -32.88
CA LEU A 594 -4.94 -17.27 -32.36
C LEU A 594 -4.20 -18.53 -31.92
N GLU A 595 -2.96 -18.62 -32.31
CA GLU A 595 -2.02 -19.64 -31.83
C GLU A 595 -0.64 -19.03 -31.64
N GLN A 596 -0.06 -19.21 -30.47
CA GLN A 596 1.29 -18.70 -30.12
C GLN A 596 1.50 -17.22 -30.49
N GLY A 597 0.50 -16.37 -30.22
CA GLY A 597 0.59 -14.94 -30.46
C GLY A 597 0.40 -14.49 -31.91
N ARG A 598 -0.01 -15.39 -32.81
CA ARG A 598 -0.28 -15.08 -34.24
C ARG A 598 -1.73 -15.36 -34.59
N ILE A 599 -2.29 -14.61 -35.51
CA ILE A 599 -3.57 -14.93 -36.14
C ILE A 599 -3.29 -15.90 -37.28
N ILE A 600 -3.70 -17.16 -37.12
CA ILE A 600 -3.45 -18.24 -38.08
C ILE A 600 -4.62 -18.47 -39.06
N GLU A 601 -5.85 -18.15 -38.62
CA GLU A 601 -7.03 -18.28 -39.45
C GLU A 601 -7.98 -17.11 -39.22
N ARG A 602 -8.66 -16.68 -40.27
CA ARG A 602 -9.68 -15.64 -40.26
C ARG A 602 -10.80 -15.98 -41.23
N GLY A 603 -12.06 -15.77 -40.85
CA GLY A 603 -13.23 -15.98 -41.67
C GLY A 603 -14.51 -16.07 -40.86
N THR A 604 -15.62 -16.33 -41.53
CA THR A 604 -16.90 -16.66 -40.91
C THR A 604 -16.89 -18.11 -40.40
N HIS A 605 -17.90 -18.48 -39.61
CA HIS A 605 -18.06 -19.85 -39.13
C HIS A 605 -18.04 -20.89 -40.28
N ASP A 606 -18.87 -20.65 -41.30
CA ASP A 606 -19.05 -21.60 -42.40
C ASP A 606 -17.76 -21.73 -43.24
N GLU A 607 -17.09 -20.61 -43.54
CA GLU A 607 -15.81 -20.61 -44.26
C GLU A 607 -14.72 -21.40 -43.53
N LEU A 608 -14.63 -21.22 -42.19
CA LEU A 608 -13.61 -21.90 -41.39
C LEU A 608 -13.91 -23.39 -41.13
N ILE A 609 -15.18 -23.76 -41.07
CA ILE A 609 -15.61 -25.17 -41.03
C ILE A 609 -15.26 -25.87 -42.35
N GLU A 610 -15.49 -25.21 -43.51
CA GLU A 610 -15.16 -25.76 -44.84
C GLU A 610 -13.66 -25.95 -45.02
N LYS A 611 -12.81 -25.03 -44.49
CA LYS A 611 -11.34 -25.10 -44.52
C LYS A 611 -10.78 -26.28 -43.77
N LYS A 612 -11.52 -26.84 -42.78
CA LYS A 612 -11.09 -27.96 -41.90
C LYS A 612 -9.74 -27.73 -41.20
N GLY A 613 -9.45 -26.47 -40.91
CA GLY A 613 -8.20 -26.05 -40.22
C GLY A 613 -8.26 -26.14 -38.69
N LYS A 614 -7.51 -25.29 -38.00
CA LYS A 614 -7.44 -25.26 -36.54
C LYS A 614 -8.78 -24.92 -35.90
N TYR A 615 -9.58 -23.99 -36.51
CA TYR A 615 -10.92 -23.68 -36.05
C TYR A 615 -11.82 -24.91 -36.03
N TYR A 616 -11.80 -25.71 -37.12
CA TYR A 616 -12.56 -26.94 -37.20
C TYR A 616 -12.22 -27.93 -36.12
N GLN A 617 -10.92 -28.08 -35.82
CA GLN A 617 -10.42 -28.94 -34.72
C GLN A 617 -10.95 -28.46 -33.36
N LEU A 618 -10.84 -27.16 -33.07
CA LEU A 618 -11.34 -26.56 -31.85
C LEU A 618 -12.86 -26.67 -31.69
N TYR A 619 -13.60 -26.51 -32.80
CA TYR A 619 -15.06 -26.56 -32.80
C TYR A 619 -15.61 -27.98 -32.63
N THR A 620 -15.00 -28.98 -33.31
CA THR A 620 -15.49 -30.37 -33.30
C THR A 620 -14.90 -31.21 -32.16
N GLY A 621 -13.91 -30.70 -31.46
CA GLY A 621 -13.15 -31.47 -30.47
C GLY A 621 -12.27 -32.56 -31.06
N ASN A 622 -12.18 -32.67 -32.37
CA ASN A 622 -11.34 -33.63 -33.08
C ASN A 622 -9.91 -33.09 -33.20
N PHE A 623 -9.12 -33.25 -32.15
CA PHE A 623 -7.67 -33.05 -32.23
C PHE A 623 -7.09 -34.25 -32.99
N ALA A 624 -6.73 -34.05 -34.27
CA ALA A 624 -5.92 -35.01 -34.97
C ALA A 624 -4.60 -35.19 -34.19
N GLU A 625 -4.23 -36.41 -33.84
CA GLU A 625 -2.92 -36.71 -33.30
C GLU A 625 -1.88 -36.16 -34.28
N GLU A 626 -1.07 -35.21 -33.88
CA GLU A 626 0.10 -34.79 -34.65
C GLU A 626 0.98 -36.05 -34.82
N PRO A 627 1.38 -36.40 -36.05
CA PRO A 627 2.36 -37.45 -36.22
C PRO A 627 3.66 -37.06 -35.52
N ALA A 628 4.13 -37.91 -34.63
CA ALA A 628 5.31 -37.78 -33.77
C ALA A 628 6.60 -37.47 -34.57
#